data_4d91a01468959039e6711a99e52b63a9
#
_entry.id   4d91a01468959039e6711a99e52b63a9
#
_cell.length_a   1.000
_cell.length_b   1.000
_cell.length_c   1.000
_cell.angle_alpha   90.00
_cell.angle_beta   90.00
_cell.angle_gamma   90.00
#
_symmetry.space_group_name_H-M   'P 1'
#
loop_
_entity.id
_entity.type
_entity.pdbx_description
1 polymer ?
#
loop_
_entity_poly.entity_id
_entity_poly.type
_entity_poly.pdbx_seq_one_letter_code
_entity_poly.pdbx_strand_id
1 'polypeptide(L)'
;QSAALPRSSAELNYQIAINLGLPLSNDINRLNTCRESDIIVDAIFGTGLNRKPSGVFKTAIERANALPACRIAVDIPSGINGDTGECGGSEPNSERPTVFRADETVTFVAVKRGMLLTHERECVGKITVAQIGITDAEHAALLQKEQLIDEEFVRSLLPKRKLVSNKGTFGKAAIAAGSPGMGGAAVMAASAALRAGAGLTKAFVPRDIMHM
;
A
#
# COMPACT_ATOMS: atom_id res chain seq x y z
N GLN A 1 9.37 42.92 -21.49
CA GLN A 1 8.51 41.83 -21.99
C GLN A 1 7.94 41.13 -20.75
N SER A 2 6.65 41.31 -20.46
CA SER A 2 5.99 40.64 -19.36
C SER A 2 5.90 39.15 -19.71
N ALA A 3 6.67 38.31 -18.98
CA ALA A 3 6.58 36.88 -19.10
C ALA A 3 5.13 36.48 -18.71
N ALA A 4 4.43 35.75 -19.58
CA ALA A 4 3.14 35.21 -19.26
C ALA A 4 3.24 34.34 -18.02
N LEU A 5 2.30 34.48 -17.08
CA LEU A 5 2.25 33.65 -15.87
C LEU A 5 2.08 32.17 -16.28
N PRO A 6 2.77 31.24 -15.61
CA PRO A 6 2.65 29.82 -15.91
C PRO A 6 1.21 29.36 -15.73
N ARG A 7 0.71 28.55 -16.69
CA ARG A 7 -0.69 28.09 -16.73
C ARG A 7 -1.00 26.95 -15.75
N SER A 8 0.04 26.30 -15.21
CA SER A 8 -0.08 25.21 -14.26
C SER A 8 1.12 25.13 -13.33
N SER A 9 0.96 24.48 -12.17
CA SER A 9 2.08 24.20 -11.24
C SER A 9 3.19 23.39 -11.91
N ALA A 10 2.83 22.48 -12.81
CA ALA A 10 3.82 21.68 -13.56
C ALA A 10 4.67 22.56 -14.48
N GLU A 11 4.07 23.52 -15.19
CA GLU A 11 4.81 24.47 -16.04
C GLU A 11 5.72 25.37 -15.22
N LEU A 12 5.26 25.84 -14.06
CA LEU A 12 6.06 26.64 -13.15
C LEU A 12 7.31 25.85 -12.68
N ASN A 13 7.12 24.61 -12.20
CA ASN A 13 8.23 23.79 -11.74
C ASN A 13 9.18 23.41 -12.88
N TYR A 14 8.69 23.22 -14.10
CA TYR A 14 9.51 23.02 -15.28
C TYR A 14 10.42 24.23 -15.58
N GLN A 15 9.87 25.44 -15.49
CA GLN A 15 10.66 26.68 -15.65
C GLN A 15 11.69 26.84 -14.52
N ILE A 16 11.34 26.51 -13.29
CA ILE A 16 12.27 26.50 -12.15
C ILE A 16 13.43 25.54 -12.43
N ALA A 17 13.14 24.33 -12.90
CA ALA A 17 14.17 23.34 -13.22
C ALA A 17 15.13 23.84 -14.32
N ILE A 18 14.61 24.49 -15.36
CA ILE A 18 15.43 25.13 -16.41
C ILE A 18 16.32 26.21 -15.81
N ASN A 19 15.74 27.10 -14.98
CA ASN A 19 16.48 28.22 -14.39
C ASN A 19 17.60 27.75 -13.43
N LEU A 20 17.41 26.61 -12.78
CA LEU A 20 18.40 25.96 -11.94
C LEU A 20 19.46 25.18 -12.73
N GLY A 21 19.35 25.14 -14.07
CA GLY A 21 20.29 24.41 -14.91
C GLY A 21 20.23 22.90 -14.76
N LEU A 22 19.10 22.34 -14.31
CA LEU A 22 18.95 20.90 -14.20
C LEU A 22 18.97 20.26 -15.59
N PRO A 23 19.62 19.09 -15.75
CA PRO A 23 19.67 18.39 -17.03
C PRO A 23 18.33 17.79 -17.37
N LEU A 24 17.56 18.46 -18.21
CA LEU A 24 16.27 18.00 -18.69
C LEU A 24 16.41 17.29 -20.04
N SER A 25 15.67 16.20 -20.23
CA SER A 25 15.64 15.47 -21.49
C SER A 25 14.26 14.85 -21.72
N ASN A 26 13.79 14.88 -22.94
CA ASN A 26 12.63 14.13 -23.43
C ASN A 26 13.03 12.85 -24.18
N ASP A 27 14.32 12.54 -24.24
CA ASP A 27 14.83 11.29 -24.82
C ASP A 27 14.82 10.18 -23.75
N ILE A 28 13.85 9.27 -23.88
CA ILE A 28 13.69 8.12 -23.01
C ILE A 28 14.87 7.13 -23.05
N ASN A 29 15.69 7.17 -24.12
CA ASN A 29 16.86 6.29 -24.25
C ASN A 29 17.94 6.63 -23.22
N ARG A 30 17.93 7.83 -22.65
CA ARG A 30 18.86 8.21 -21.58
C ARG A 30 18.70 7.36 -20.32
N LEU A 31 17.53 6.75 -20.09
CA LEU A 31 17.36 5.77 -19.00
C LEU A 31 18.32 4.57 -19.16
N ASN A 32 18.68 4.18 -20.38
CA ASN A 32 19.57 3.04 -20.61
C ASN A 32 21.01 3.27 -20.10
N THR A 33 21.35 4.48 -19.68
CA THR A 33 22.64 4.78 -19.08
C THR A 33 22.68 4.61 -17.57
N CYS A 34 21.53 4.34 -16.94
CA CYS A 34 21.43 4.11 -15.49
C CYS A 34 22.17 2.83 -15.09
N ARG A 35 22.88 2.92 -13.96
CA ARG A 35 23.68 1.86 -13.35
C ARG A 35 23.04 1.43 -12.04
N GLU A 36 23.56 0.35 -11.46
CA GLU A 36 23.14 -0.15 -10.15
C GLU A 36 23.31 0.89 -9.01
N SER A 37 24.29 1.79 -9.15
CA SER A 37 24.54 2.87 -8.18
C SER A 37 23.60 4.08 -8.31
N ASP A 38 22.76 4.12 -9.35
CA ASP A 38 21.86 5.23 -9.61
C ASP A 38 20.50 5.01 -8.96
N ILE A 39 19.72 6.08 -8.85
CA ILE A 39 18.34 6.05 -8.35
C ILE A 39 17.41 6.51 -9.47
N ILE A 40 16.39 5.71 -9.75
CA ILE A 40 15.30 6.08 -10.64
C ILE A 40 14.12 6.52 -9.78
N VAL A 41 13.66 7.74 -9.99
CA VAL A 41 12.50 8.30 -9.28
C VAL A 41 11.30 8.34 -10.22
N ASP A 42 10.23 7.64 -9.84
CA ASP A 42 8.94 7.68 -10.52
C ASP A 42 8.08 8.79 -9.94
N ALA A 43 7.86 9.83 -10.72
CA ALA A 43 6.93 10.91 -10.45
C ALA A 43 6.00 11.16 -11.66
N ILE A 44 5.65 10.08 -12.39
CA ILE A 44 4.88 10.18 -13.64
C ILE A 44 3.40 10.38 -13.32
N PHE A 45 2.82 9.51 -12.48
CA PHE A 45 1.41 9.54 -12.09
C PHE A 45 1.27 9.46 -10.57
N GLY A 46 0.36 10.28 -10.02
CA GLY A 46 -0.06 10.24 -8.61
C GLY A 46 -1.43 9.60 -8.45
N THR A 47 -2.12 9.95 -7.35
CA THR A 47 -3.44 9.41 -6.96
C THR A 47 -4.56 9.63 -7.98
N GLY A 48 -4.41 10.57 -8.91
CA GLY A 48 -5.42 10.86 -9.94
C GLY A 48 -5.44 9.88 -11.12
N LEU A 49 -4.64 8.81 -11.10
CA LEU A 49 -4.59 7.85 -12.20
C LEU A 49 -5.85 6.97 -12.22
N ASN A 50 -6.65 7.09 -13.29
CA ASN A 50 -7.87 6.32 -13.51
C ASN A 50 -7.88 5.52 -14.83
N ARG A 51 -6.71 5.41 -15.49
CA ARG A 51 -6.55 4.73 -16.78
C ARG A 51 -5.19 4.04 -16.86
N LYS A 52 -5.07 3.09 -17.80
CA LYS A 52 -3.81 2.38 -18.07
C LYS A 52 -2.73 3.36 -18.54
N PRO A 53 -1.49 3.25 -18.03
CA PRO A 53 -0.35 3.87 -18.68
C PRO A 53 -0.23 3.39 -20.13
N SER A 54 -0.03 4.31 -21.07
CA SER A 54 0.08 3.99 -22.51
C SER A 54 1.14 4.87 -23.18
N GLY A 55 1.51 4.51 -24.42
CA GLY A 55 2.48 5.26 -25.20
C GLY A 55 3.81 5.42 -24.50
N VAL A 56 4.36 6.64 -24.49
CA VAL A 56 5.67 6.95 -23.91
C VAL A 56 5.74 6.63 -22.40
N PHE A 57 4.66 6.80 -21.67
CA PHE A 57 4.61 6.50 -20.23
C PHE A 57 4.74 5.00 -19.96
N LYS A 58 4.02 4.14 -20.73
CA LYS A 58 4.18 2.69 -20.66
C LYS A 58 5.63 2.30 -20.92
N THR A 59 6.21 2.81 -22.01
CA THR A 59 7.60 2.53 -22.38
C THR A 59 8.58 2.99 -21.29
N ALA A 60 8.35 4.15 -20.66
CA ALA A 60 9.20 4.64 -19.59
C ALA A 60 9.17 3.73 -18.36
N ILE A 61 7.98 3.31 -17.93
CA ILE A 61 7.80 2.42 -16.78
C ILE A 61 8.47 1.05 -17.06
N GLU A 62 8.23 0.47 -18.22
CA GLU A 62 8.79 -0.84 -18.61
C GLU A 62 10.33 -0.80 -18.66
N ARG A 63 10.91 0.28 -19.20
CA ARG A 63 12.37 0.46 -19.24
C ARG A 63 12.94 0.64 -17.84
N ALA A 64 12.34 1.51 -17.02
CA ALA A 64 12.78 1.73 -15.65
C ALA A 64 12.77 0.43 -14.83
N ASN A 65 11.74 -0.40 -15.02
CA ASN A 65 11.64 -1.71 -14.36
C ASN A 65 12.72 -2.71 -14.81
N ALA A 66 13.25 -2.56 -16.00
CA ALA A 66 14.29 -3.45 -16.55
C ALA A 66 15.72 -3.07 -16.13
N LEU A 67 15.89 -1.91 -15.50
CA LEU A 67 17.21 -1.40 -15.11
C LEU A 67 17.60 -1.86 -13.71
N PRO A 68 18.90 -2.05 -13.44
CA PRO A 68 19.39 -2.53 -12.14
C PRO A 68 19.44 -1.46 -11.04
N ALA A 69 18.97 -0.24 -11.32
CA ALA A 69 19.00 0.88 -10.39
C ALA A 69 17.96 0.73 -9.27
N CYS A 70 18.21 1.37 -8.12
CA CYS A 70 17.22 1.50 -7.05
C CYS A 70 16.04 2.36 -7.52
N ARG A 71 14.81 1.94 -7.27
CA ARG A 71 13.59 2.57 -7.77
C ARG A 71 12.76 3.12 -6.62
N ILE A 72 12.49 4.41 -6.66
CA ILE A 72 11.67 5.11 -5.66
C ILE A 72 10.44 5.68 -6.34
N ALA A 73 9.25 5.37 -5.84
CA ALA A 73 8.02 5.99 -6.29
C ALA A 73 7.63 7.16 -5.38
N VAL A 74 7.21 8.26 -6.01
CA VAL A 74 6.68 9.45 -5.34
C VAL A 74 5.18 9.33 -5.25
N ASP A 75 4.65 9.36 -4.04
CA ASP A 75 3.26 9.28 -3.65
C ASP A 75 2.63 7.89 -3.87
N ILE A 76 2.64 7.36 -5.08
CA ILE A 76 2.14 6.02 -5.42
C ILE A 76 2.88 5.51 -6.68
N PRO A 77 3.23 4.22 -6.78
CA PRO A 77 3.82 3.70 -7.99
C PRO A 77 2.92 3.91 -9.21
N SER A 78 3.47 4.47 -10.27
CA SER A 78 2.72 4.73 -11.50
C SER A 78 2.13 3.44 -12.08
N GLY A 79 0.83 3.45 -12.32
CA GLY A 79 0.07 2.29 -12.80
C GLY A 79 -0.86 1.68 -11.76
N ILE A 80 -0.78 2.07 -10.49
CA ILE A 80 -1.70 1.66 -9.42
C ILE A 80 -2.74 2.76 -9.20
N ASN A 81 -4.03 2.41 -9.14
CA ASN A 81 -5.08 3.32 -8.71
C ASN A 81 -5.04 3.51 -7.19
N GLY A 82 -4.99 4.75 -6.71
CA GLY A 82 -4.81 5.08 -5.30
C GLY A 82 -5.96 4.65 -4.39
N ASP A 83 -7.17 4.52 -4.92
CA ASP A 83 -8.37 4.18 -4.16
C ASP A 83 -8.69 2.68 -4.21
N THR A 84 -8.65 2.09 -5.43
CA THR A 84 -9.11 0.72 -5.64
C THR A 84 -7.98 -0.31 -5.60
N GLY A 85 -6.73 0.10 -5.87
CA GLY A 85 -5.59 -0.79 -6.04
C GLY A 85 -5.57 -1.51 -7.39
N GLU A 86 -6.52 -1.20 -8.27
CA GLU A 86 -6.52 -1.75 -9.61
C GLU A 86 -5.31 -1.26 -10.38
N CYS A 87 -4.66 -2.20 -11.05
CA CYS A 87 -3.59 -1.90 -11.98
C CYS A 87 -4.19 -1.85 -13.37
N GLY A 88 -3.94 -0.78 -14.09
CA GLY A 88 -4.45 -0.64 -15.45
C GLY A 88 -4.11 -1.87 -16.30
N GLY A 89 -5.10 -2.73 -16.60
CA GLY A 89 -4.88 -3.92 -17.41
C GLY A 89 -5.50 -5.22 -16.92
N SER A 90 -6.34 -5.17 -15.90
CA SER A 90 -6.97 -6.35 -15.27
C SER A 90 -8.09 -7.01 -16.11
N GLU A 91 -8.03 -6.96 -17.42
CA GLU A 91 -8.88 -7.82 -18.25
C GLU A 91 -8.41 -9.28 -18.14
N PRO A 92 -9.31 -10.28 -18.08
CA PRO A 92 -8.96 -11.70 -17.79
C PRO A 92 -7.95 -12.36 -18.74
N ASN A 93 -7.62 -11.74 -19.86
CA ASN A 93 -6.67 -12.22 -20.88
C ASN A 93 -5.64 -11.15 -21.28
N SER A 94 -5.43 -10.11 -20.47
CA SER A 94 -4.50 -9.04 -20.82
C SER A 94 -3.07 -9.37 -20.38
N GLU A 95 -2.11 -8.83 -21.13
CA GLU A 95 -0.70 -8.72 -20.72
C GLU A 95 -0.59 -8.22 -19.27
N ARG A 96 0.51 -8.57 -18.58
CA ARG A 96 0.78 -8.07 -17.23
C ARG A 96 0.54 -6.57 -17.14
N PRO A 97 -0.06 -6.08 -16.05
CA PRO A 97 -0.32 -4.66 -15.92
C PRO A 97 0.98 -3.86 -15.96
N THR A 98 0.94 -2.69 -16.59
CA THR A 98 2.07 -1.76 -16.61
C THR A 98 2.09 -0.98 -15.30
N VAL A 99 2.91 -1.42 -14.36
CA VAL A 99 3.11 -0.81 -13.05
C VAL A 99 4.59 -0.57 -12.81
N PHE A 100 4.95 0.59 -12.29
CA PHE A 100 6.30 0.86 -11.83
C PHE A 100 6.61 0.02 -10.60
N ARG A 101 7.75 -0.69 -10.60
CA ARG A 101 8.18 -1.57 -9.50
C ARG A 101 9.13 -0.80 -8.59
N ALA A 102 8.58 -0.18 -7.57
CA ALA A 102 9.36 0.54 -6.58
C ALA A 102 10.01 -0.41 -5.57
N ASP A 103 11.25 -0.12 -5.19
CA ASP A 103 11.91 -0.69 -4.02
C ASP A 103 11.44 0.04 -2.75
N GLU A 104 11.13 1.34 -2.89
CA GLU A 104 10.51 2.15 -1.85
C GLU A 104 9.48 3.12 -2.46
N THR A 105 8.35 3.32 -1.76
CA THR A 105 7.35 4.34 -2.09
C THR A 105 7.30 5.37 -0.97
N VAL A 106 7.65 6.62 -1.30
CA VAL A 106 7.51 7.77 -0.40
C VAL A 106 6.16 8.41 -0.66
N THR A 107 5.18 8.10 0.18
CA THR A 107 3.81 8.60 0.04
C THR A 107 3.57 9.80 0.95
N PHE A 108 2.66 10.71 0.55
CA PHE A 108 2.40 11.94 1.28
C PHE A 108 1.20 11.82 2.21
N VAL A 109 1.33 12.37 3.44
CA VAL A 109 0.31 12.48 4.47
C VAL A 109 -0.13 11.13 5.04
N ALA A 110 -0.61 10.21 4.20
CA ALA A 110 -1.12 8.90 4.61
C ALA A 110 -0.89 7.84 3.54
N VAL A 111 -0.88 6.58 3.96
CA VAL A 111 -0.84 5.43 3.05
C VAL A 111 -2.12 5.39 2.22
N LYS A 112 -1.98 5.31 0.90
CA LYS A 112 -3.15 5.20 0.01
C LYS A 112 -3.71 3.79 0.05
N ARG A 113 -5.02 3.70 0.18
CA ARG A 113 -5.75 2.42 0.25
C ARG A 113 -5.38 1.47 -0.89
N GLY A 114 -5.27 1.99 -2.10
CA GLY A 114 -4.92 1.21 -3.28
C GLY A 114 -3.57 0.49 -3.19
N MET A 115 -2.58 1.07 -2.51
CA MET A 115 -1.30 0.41 -2.28
C MET A 115 -1.41 -0.83 -1.39
N LEU A 116 -2.42 -0.90 -0.53
CA LEU A 116 -2.66 -2.03 0.37
C LEU A 116 -3.55 -3.10 -0.28
N LEU A 117 -4.45 -2.72 -1.18
CA LEU A 117 -5.42 -3.61 -1.83
C LEU A 117 -4.92 -4.20 -3.15
N THR A 118 -3.89 -3.61 -3.76
CA THR A 118 -3.41 -4.06 -5.06
C THR A 118 -2.89 -5.50 -5.04
N HIS A 119 -3.18 -6.24 -6.10
CA HIS A 119 -2.58 -7.56 -6.36
C HIS A 119 -1.08 -7.47 -6.71
N GLU A 120 -0.63 -6.31 -7.20
CA GLU A 120 0.78 -6.01 -7.50
C GLU A 120 1.51 -5.45 -6.25
N ARG A 121 1.27 -6.04 -5.10
CA ARG A 121 1.79 -5.57 -3.80
C ARG A 121 3.32 -5.43 -3.79
N GLU A 122 4.01 -6.32 -4.48
CA GLU A 122 5.48 -6.30 -4.61
C GLU A 122 5.99 -5.06 -5.35
N CYS A 123 5.13 -4.43 -6.19
CA CYS A 123 5.49 -3.21 -6.91
C CYS A 123 5.49 -1.96 -6.02
N VAL A 124 4.94 -2.04 -4.81
CA VAL A 124 4.89 -0.90 -3.87
C VAL A 124 6.18 -0.77 -3.07
N GLY A 125 6.88 -1.86 -2.82
CA GLY A 125 8.08 -1.88 -2.02
C GLY A 125 7.83 -1.48 -0.56
N LYS A 126 8.85 -0.92 0.09
CA LYS A 126 8.74 -0.33 1.43
C LYS A 126 7.95 0.98 1.35
N ILE A 127 6.97 1.16 2.23
CA ILE A 127 6.19 2.39 2.30
C ILE A 127 6.76 3.30 3.39
N THR A 128 7.09 4.54 3.00
CA THR A 128 7.49 5.61 3.93
C THR A 128 6.51 6.78 3.77
N VAL A 129 5.90 7.21 4.88
CA VAL A 129 4.99 8.35 4.87
C VAL A 129 5.76 9.64 5.15
N ALA A 130 5.68 10.59 4.21
CA ALA A 130 6.28 11.92 4.33
C ALA A 130 5.21 12.97 4.60
N GLN A 131 5.45 13.85 5.57
CA GLN A 131 4.58 14.98 5.86
C GLN A 131 4.89 16.14 4.90
N ILE A 132 3.84 16.77 4.38
CA ILE A 132 3.93 17.90 3.43
C ILE A 132 3.31 19.18 3.95
N GLY A 133 3.30 19.36 5.28
CA GLY A 133 2.76 20.56 5.95
C GLY A 133 1.31 20.44 6.41
N ILE A 134 0.68 19.28 6.27
CA ILE A 134 -0.62 18.98 6.90
C ILE A 134 -0.32 18.43 8.30
N THR A 135 -0.87 19.06 9.34
CA THR A 135 -0.67 18.63 10.71
C THR A 135 -1.51 17.39 11.04
N ASP A 136 -1.09 16.60 12.03
CA ASP A 136 -1.85 15.44 12.49
C ASP A 136 -3.26 15.84 12.99
N ALA A 137 -3.41 17.04 13.57
CA ALA A 137 -4.69 17.58 14.00
C ALA A 137 -5.63 17.86 12.83
N GLU A 138 -5.12 18.44 11.73
CA GLU A 138 -5.89 18.68 10.51
C GLU A 138 -6.26 17.36 9.82
N HIS A 139 -5.33 16.41 9.79
CA HIS A 139 -5.58 15.07 9.26
C HIS A 139 -6.64 14.32 10.09
N ALA A 140 -6.57 14.38 11.41
CA ALA A 140 -7.54 13.75 12.31
C ALA A 140 -8.94 14.38 12.23
N ALA A 141 -9.04 15.66 11.84
CA ALA A 141 -10.33 16.35 11.64
C ALA A 141 -11.05 15.87 10.37
N LEU A 142 -10.36 15.20 9.43
CA LEU A 142 -10.99 14.60 8.28
C LEU A 142 -11.77 13.35 8.71
N LEU A 143 -13.03 13.23 8.26
CA LEU A 143 -13.86 12.05 8.53
C LEU A 143 -13.26 10.84 7.78
N GLN A 144 -12.43 10.09 8.46
CA GLN A 144 -11.84 8.88 7.93
C GLN A 144 -12.82 7.71 8.06
N LYS A 145 -13.22 7.13 6.94
CA LYS A 145 -14.11 5.97 6.91
C LYS A 145 -13.35 4.65 7.10
N GLU A 146 -12.05 4.65 6.90
CA GLU A 146 -11.19 3.48 6.91
C GLU A 146 -9.93 3.77 7.71
N GLN A 147 -9.44 2.79 8.43
CA GLN A 147 -8.23 2.90 9.24
C GLN A 147 -7.32 1.71 8.97
N LEU A 148 -6.03 1.97 8.85
CA LEU A 148 -5.02 0.91 8.81
C LEU A 148 -4.86 0.34 10.23
N ILE A 149 -5.02 -0.97 10.35
CA ILE A 149 -4.75 -1.69 11.61
C ILE A 149 -3.25 -1.93 11.67
N ASP A 150 -2.52 -1.02 12.29
CA ASP A 150 -1.09 -1.12 12.54
C ASP A 150 -0.78 -1.64 13.96
N GLU A 151 0.50 -1.77 14.27
CA GLU A 151 0.94 -2.27 15.58
C GLU A 151 0.55 -1.34 16.73
N GLU A 152 0.58 -0.03 16.53
CA GLU A 152 0.22 0.97 17.54
C GLU A 152 -1.28 0.90 17.85
N PHE A 153 -2.11 0.82 16.82
CA PHE A 153 -3.55 0.63 16.98
C PHE A 153 -3.86 -0.66 17.73
N VAL A 154 -3.24 -1.79 17.35
CA VAL A 154 -3.45 -3.05 18.06
C VAL A 154 -2.99 -2.97 19.51
N ARG A 155 -1.83 -2.36 19.78
CA ARG A 155 -1.34 -2.16 21.17
C ARG A 155 -2.30 -1.33 22.01
N SER A 156 -2.95 -0.32 21.42
CA SER A 156 -3.91 0.52 22.13
C SER A 156 -5.17 -0.24 22.58
N LEU A 157 -5.57 -1.27 21.81
CA LEU A 157 -6.72 -2.11 22.08
C LEU A 157 -6.44 -3.26 23.06
N LEU A 158 -5.18 -3.67 23.19
CA LEU A 158 -4.83 -4.80 24.04
C LEU A 158 -4.93 -4.41 25.54
N PRO A 159 -5.80 -5.06 26.32
CA PRO A 159 -5.94 -4.76 27.75
C PRO A 159 -4.69 -5.20 28.52
N LYS A 160 -4.22 -4.37 29.41
CA LYS A 160 -3.15 -4.75 30.36
C LYS A 160 -3.67 -5.84 31.32
N ARG A 161 -2.99 -6.97 31.37
CA ARG A 161 -3.33 -8.06 32.29
C ARG A 161 -2.98 -7.68 33.71
N LYS A 162 -3.96 -7.76 34.62
CA LYS A 162 -3.72 -7.58 36.05
C LYS A 162 -3.02 -8.82 36.64
N LEU A 163 -2.13 -8.61 37.63
CA LEU A 163 -1.45 -9.71 38.31
C LEU A 163 -2.44 -10.67 39.00
N VAL A 164 -3.49 -10.12 39.57
CA VAL A 164 -4.56 -10.91 40.18
C VAL A 164 -5.72 -10.95 39.20
N SER A 165 -5.82 -12.05 38.46
CA SER A 165 -6.88 -12.27 37.47
C SER A 165 -7.12 -13.76 37.29
N ASN A 166 -8.31 -14.13 36.84
CA ASN A 166 -8.70 -15.51 36.57
C ASN A 166 -9.28 -15.64 35.15
N LYS A 167 -9.55 -16.87 34.74
CA LYS A 167 -10.09 -17.15 33.40
C LYS A 167 -11.38 -16.40 33.09
N GLY A 168 -12.20 -16.10 34.09
CA GLY A 168 -13.45 -15.33 33.90
C GLY A 168 -13.21 -13.86 33.57
N THR A 169 -12.07 -13.29 34.02
CA THR A 169 -11.69 -11.87 33.79
C THR A 169 -11.48 -11.56 32.32
N PHE A 170 -11.03 -12.55 31.54
CA PHE A 170 -10.67 -12.39 30.12
C PHE A 170 -11.77 -12.83 29.16
N GLY A 171 -12.99 -13.01 29.66
CA GLY A 171 -14.15 -13.31 28.84
C GLY A 171 -14.19 -14.73 28.25
N LYS A 172 -15.21 -14.95 27.45
CA LYS A 172 -15.47 -16.22 26.79
C LYS A 172 -15.59 -15.99 25.29
N ALA A 173 -14.83 -16.74 24.49
CA ALA A 173 -14.94 -16.73 23.02
C ALA A 173 -15.84 -17.89 22.57
N ALA A 174 -16.86 -17.59 21.77
CA ALA A 174 -17.70 -18.57 21.10
C ALA A 174 -17.25 -18.65 19.63
N ILE A 175 -16.92 -19.85 19.17
CA ILE A 175 -16.38 -20.07 17.82
C ILE A 175 -17.28 -21.09 17.11
N ALA A 176 -17.94 -20.67 16.04
CA ALA A 176 -18.66 -21.55 15.14
C ALA A 176 -17.77 -21.83 13.93
N ALA A 177 -17.23 -23.05 13.81
CA ALA A 177 -16.27 -23.38 12.77
C ALA A 177 -16.23 -24.89 12.49
N GLY A 178 -15.59 -25.24 11.37
CA GLY A 178 -15.41 -26.62 10.93
C GLY A 178 -16.55 -27.12 10.02
N SER A 179 -16.23 -28.14 9.23
CA SER A 179 -17.15 -28.90 8.39
C SER A 179 -16.61 -30.31 8.24
N PRO A 180 -17.37 -31.28 7.71
CA PRO A 180 -16.86 -32.62 7.38
C PRO A 180 -15.57 -32.49 6.52
N GLY A 181 -14.47 -33.14 6.94
CA GLY A 181 -13.16 -33.04 6.33
C GLY A 181 -12.34 -31.80 6.75
N MET A 182 -12.90 -30.83 7.47
CA MET A 182 -12.23 -29.59 7.91
C MET A 182 -12.34 -29.34 9.42
N GLY A 183 -12.33 -30.39 10.25
CA GLY A 183 -12.37 -30.31 11.72
C GLY A 183 -11.18 -29.52 12.30
N GLY A 184 -10.02 -29.58 11.67
CA GLY A 184 -8.83 -28.85 12.08
C GLY A 184 -9.00 -27.33 12.12
N ALA A 185 -9.87 -26.77 11.30
CA ALA A 185 -10.17 -25.32 11.30
C ALA A 185 -10.77 -24.88 12.65
N ALA A 186 -11.69 -25.67 13.22
CA ALA A 186 -12.28 -25.37 14.51
C ALA A 186 -11.24 -25.42 15.65
N VAL A 187 -10.36 -26.44 15.62
CA VAL A 187 -9.28 -26.60 16.61
C VAL A 187 -8.30 -25.43 16.53
N MET A 188 -7.87 -25.06 15.32
CA MET A 188 -6.95 -23.94 15.13
C MET A 188 -7.55 -22.61 15.60
N ALA A 189 -8.81 -22.33 15.24
CA ALA A 189 -9.51 -21.11 15.65
C ALA A 189 -9.68 -21.05 17.18
N ALA A 190 -10.06 -22.15 17.81
CA ALA A 190 -10.22 -22.21 19.27
C ALA A 190 -8.87 -22.04 19.99
N SER A 191 -7.81 -22.68 19.47
CA SER A 191 -6.45 -22.54 20.01
C SER A 191 -5.90 -21.12 19.84
N ALA A 192 -6.15 -20.49 18.68
CA ALA A 192 -5.76 -19.10 18.41
C ALA A 192 -6.45 -18.13 19.39
N ALA A 193 -7.75 -18.30 19.63
CA ALA A 193 -8.48 -17.47 20.59
C ALA A 193 -7.91 -17.56 22.01
N LEU A 194 -7.54 -18.77 22.47
CA LEU A 194 -6.90 -18.95 23.79
C LEU A 194 -5.52 -18.28 23.82
N ARG A 195 -4.72 -18.43 22.77
CA ARG A 195 -3.39 -17.81 22.66
C ARG A 195 -3.47 -16.28 22.58
N ALA A 196 -4.50 -15.75 21.90
CA ALA A 196 -4.77 -14.32 21.86
C ALA A 196 -5.23 -13.74 23.19
N GLY A 197 -5.64 -14.62 24.16
CA GLY A 197 -5.91 -14.20 25.52
C GLY A 197 -7.32 -14.41 26.02
N ALA A 198 -8.20 -15.07 25.29
CA ALA A 198 -9.52 -15.45 25.79
C ALA A 198 -9.39 -16.31 27.04
N GLY A 199 -10.20 -16.03 28.06
CA GLY A 199 -10.17 -16.79 29.32
C GLY A 199 -10.76 -18.19 29.17
N LEU A 200 -11.77 -18.33 28.33
CA LEU A 200 -12.43 -19.59 27.98
C LEU A 200 -12.81 -19.56 26.50
N THR A 201 -12.72 -20.74 25.85
CA THR A 201 -13.18 -20.88 24.48
C THR A 201 -14.21 -22.01 24.40
N LYS A 202 -15.31 -21.78 23.67
CA LYS A 202 -16.32 -22.79 23.37
C LYS A 202 -16.47 -22.90 21.86
N ALA A 203 -16.13 -24.06 21.31
CA ALA A 203 -16.31 -24.35 19.90
C ALA A 203 -17.66 -25.00 19.64
N PHE A 204 -18.39 -24.49 18.66
CA PHE A 204 -19.61 -25.07 18.12
C PHE A 204 -19.25 -25.64 16.74
N VAL A 205 -19.38 -26.95 16.63
CA VAL A 205 -19.00 -27.68 15.43
C VAL A 205 -20.15 -28.50 14.91
N PRO A 206 -20.24 -28.81 13.62
CA PRO A 206 -21.21 -29.79 13.11
C PRO A 206 -21.09 -31.12 13.83
N ARG A 207 -22.24 -31.81 14.03
CA ARG A 207 -22.33 -33.06 14.80
C ARG A 207 -21.37 -34.13 14.25
N ASP A 208 -21.21 -34.17 12.94
CA ASP A 208 -20.44 -35.20 12.24
C ASP A 208 -18.92 -35.13 12.53
N ILE A 209 -18.41 -33.99 13.05
CA ILE A 209 -17.00 -33.81 13.39
C ILE A 209 -16.76 -33.64 14.90
N MET A 210 -17.77 -33.87 15.72
CA MET A 210 -17.69 -33.71 17.19
C MET A 210 -16.74 -34.73 17.85
N HIS A 211 -16.47 -35.84 17.20
CA HIS A 211 -15.65 -36.95 17.72
C HIS A 211 -14.26 -37.08 17.08
N MET A 212 -13.81 -36.05 16.38
CA MET A 212 -12.45 -35.99 15.80
C MET A 212 -11.40 -35.51 16.77
#